data_d372eea17b11aa09a11c9ab33951e6ad
#
_entry.id   d372eea17b11aa09a11c9ab33951e6ad
#
_cell.length_a   1.000
_cell.length_b   1.000
_cell.length_c   1.000
_cell.angle_alpha   90.00
_cell.angle_beta   90.00
_cell.angle_gamma   90.00
#
_symmetry.space_group_name_H-M   'P 1'
#
loop_
_entity.id
_entity.type
_entity.pdbx_description
1 polymer ?
#
loop_
_entity_poly.entity_id
_entity_poly.type
_entity_poly.pdbx_seq_one_letter_code
_entity_poly.pdbx_strand_id
1 'polypeptide(L)'
;MKTHLISGGCGFVGRNMVKRLYKNTEDRILFIDNLSVGKHPSEWLGISLKKTIGILEIYGEDERLCFIEEDFRVTLNKLVHKPGYLKNDIGLDIGKFTDVYHFAAIVGGRAMIDGDPIQVALDLSIDAEFFFWVSRHKPQRVLYPSSSAAYPVSLQTRANTIQLKESDIDFNNMGQPDMTYGWTKL
;
A
#
# COMPACT_ATOMS: atom_id res chain seq x y z
N MET A 1 1.42 -22.00 5.45
CA MET A 1 1.57 -20.63 6.00
C MET A 1 1.81 -19.70 4.83
N LYS A 2 0.99 -18.69 4.69
CA LYS A 2 1.14 -17.64 3.67
C LYS A 2 2.02 -16.51 4.18
N THR A 3 2.46 -15.66 3.28
CA THR A 3 3.12 -14.41 3.64
C THR A 3 2.38 -13.25 3.00
N HIS A 4 1.94 -12.31 3.82
CA HIS A 4 1.25 -11.08 3.41
C HIS A 4 2.23 -9.92 3.40
N LEU A 5 2.14 -9.07 2.38
CA LEU A 5 2.82 -7.78 2.33
C LEU A 5 1.78 -6.68 2.41
N ILE A 6 1.99 -5.70 3.30
CA ILE A 6 1.10 -4.56 3.46
C ILE A 6 1.94 -3.29 3.38
N SER A 7 1.75 -2.46 2.37
CA SER A 7 2.31 -1.12 2.33
C SER A 7 1.35 -0.12 2.98
N GLY A 8 1.86 0.93 3.60
CA GLY A 8 1.04 1.84 4.39
C GLY A 8 0.42 1.16 5.62
N GLY A 9 1.16 0.22 6.21
CA GLY A 9 0.67 -0.65 7.28
C GLY A 9 0.33 0.04 8.59
N CYS A 10 0.82 1.25 8.80
CA CYS A 10 0.56 2.07 9.99
C CYS A 10 -0.55 3.12 9.79
N GLY A 11 -1.04 3.29 8.56
CA GLY A 11 -2.18 4.12 8.24
C GLY A 11 -3.50 3.54 8.77
N PHE A 12 -4.60 4.28 8.62
CA PHE A 12 -5.90 3.87 9.16
C PHE A 12 -6.36 2.49 8.64
N VAL A 13 -6.33 2.28 7.33
CA VAL A 13 -6.74 1.01 6.72
C VAL A 13 -5.72 -0.08 7.02
N GLY A 14 -4.42 0.22 6.80
CA GLY A 14 -3.33 -0.74 6.97
C GLY A 14 -3.27 -1.36 8.35
N ARG A 15 -3.30 -0.55 9.42
CA ARG A 15 -3.26 -1.06 10.80
C ARG A 15 -4.44 -1.97 11.15
N ASN A 16 -5.63 -1.67 10.61
CA ASN A 16 -6.80 -2.53 10.81
C ASN A 16 -6.64 -3.85 10.05
N MET A 17 -6.06 -3.82 8.85
CA MET A 17 -5.75 -5.03 8.08
C MET A 17 -4.69 -5.88 8.79
N VAL A 18 -3.60 -5.28 9.28
CA VAL A 18 -2.57 -5.98 10.08
C VAL A 18 -3.20 -6.71 11.26
N LYS A 19 -3.99 -6.00 12.08
CA LYS A 19 -4.67 -6.60 13.25
C LYS A 19 -5.62 -7.72 12.85
N ARG A 20 -6.39 -7.53 11.78
CA ARG A 20 -7.36 -8.51 11.30
C ARG A 20 -6.68 -9.78 10.81
N LEU A 21 -5.64 -9.67 10.03
CA LEU A 21 -4.88 -10.82 9.53
C LEU A 21 -4.21 -11.57 10.68
N TYR A 22 -3.55 -10.85 11.59
CA TYR A 22 -2.89 -11.47 12.74
C TYR A 22 -3.87 -12.25 13.63
N LYS A 23 -5.06 -11.69 13.87
CA LYS A 23 -6.09 -12.33 14.71
C LYS A 23 -6.73 -13.55 14.06
N ASN A 24 -6.92 -13.53 12.73
CA ASN A 24 -7.75 -14.51 12.04
C ASN A 24 -6.96 -15.54 11.22
N THR A 25 -5.65 -15.43 11.18
CA THR A 25 -4.78 -16.36 10.43
C THR A 25 -3.52 -16.68 11.24
N GLU A 26 -2.83 -17.75 10.85
CA GLU A 26 -1.50 -18.08 11.34
C GLU A 26 -0.41 -17.67 10.34
N ASP A 27 -0.74 -16.78 9.41
CA ASP A 27 0.13 -16.36 8.34
C ASP A 27 1.14 -15.30 8.82
N ARG A 28 2.26 -15.19 8.11
CA ARG A 28 3.26 -14.15 8.36
C ARG A 28 2.83 -12.85 7.69
N ILE A 29 3.05 -11.74 8.38
CA ILE A 29 2.66 -10.41 7.92
C ILE A 29 3.89 -9.51 7.96
N LEU A 30 4.34 -9.07 6.78
CA LEU A 30 5.29 -7.97 6.64
C LEU A 30 4.52 -6.71 6.31
N PHE A 31 4.66 -5.68 7.13
CA PHE A 31 4.07 -4.38 6.84
C PHE A 31 5.13 -3.29 6.85
N ILE A 32 4.99 -2.34 5.94
CA ILE A 32 5.97 -1.30 5.66
C ILE A 32 5.27 0.05 5.70
N ASP A 33 5.90 1.01 6.37
CA ASP A 33 5.39 2.38 6.48
C ASP A 33 6.54 3.33 6.78
N ASN A 34 6.51 4.54 6.27
CA ASN A 34 7.49 5.59 6.56
C ASN A 34 7.06 6.52 7.70
N LEU A 35 5.93 6.23 8.32
CA LEU A 35 5.34 6.97 9.42
C LEU A 35 5.06 8.45 9.14
N SER A 36 4.99 8.84 7.87
CA SER A 36 4.69 10.23 7.49
C SER A 36 3.31 10.70 7.96
N VAL A 37 2.36 9.78 8.10
CA VAL A 37 1.00 10.03 8.60
C VAL A 37 0.61 9.02 9.67
N GLY A 38 1.04 7.77 9.51
CA GLY A 38 0.75 6.68 10.44
C GLY A 38 1.49 6.83 11.77
N LYS A 39 1.03 6.09 12.77
CA LYS A 39 1.70 5.99 14.07
C LYS A 39 2.53 4.72 14.14
N HIS A 40 3.64 4.78 14.88
CA HIS A 40 4.50 3.63 15.11
C HIS A 40 3.72 2.44 15.73
N PRO A 41 4.03 1.18 15.36
CA PRO A 41 3.31 0.00 15.85
C PRO A 41 3.21 -0.12 17.37
N SER A 42 4.19 0.36 18.11
CA SER A 42 4.19 0.38 19.58
C SER A 42 2.99 1.15 20.18
N GLU A 43 2.40 2.08 19.43
CA GLU A 43 1.28 2.90 19.92
C GLU A 43 -0.09 2.23 19.70
N TRP A 44 -0.21 1.30 18.76
CA TRP A 44 -1.52 0.79 18.35
C TRP A 44 -1.63 -0.73 18.25
N LEU A 45 -0.50 -1.44 18.13
CA LEU A 45 -0.53 -2.88 17.83
C LEU A 45 -1.02 -3.70 19.04
N GLY A 46 -0.61 -3.30 20.26
CA GLY A 46 -0.97 -4.00 21.50
C GLY A 46 -0.28 -5.35 21.64
N ILE A 47 0.80 -5.59 20.90
CA ILE A 47 1.64 -6.79 20.93
C ILE A 47 3.06 -6.33 21.20
N SER A 48 3.75 -7.01 22.09
CA SER A 48 5.10 -6.63 22.52
C SER A 48 6.12 -6.79 21.39
N LEU A 49 7.00 -5.83 21.27
CA LEU A 49 8.20 -5.93 20.45
C LEU A 49 9.07 -7.04 21.02
N LYS A 50 9.47 -8.00 20.19
CA LYS A 50 10.33 -9.10 20.59
C LYS A 50 11.80 -8.83 20.29
N LYS A 51 12.07 -8.31 19.09
CA LYS A 51 13.45 -7.98 18.70
C LYS A 51 13.48 -6.96 17.57
N THR A 52 14.62 -6.27 17.46
CA THR A 52 14.92 -5.33 16.36
C THR A 52 16.21 -5.79 15.67
N ILE A 53 16.22 -5.80 14.34
CA ILE A 53 17.37 -6.13 13.51
C ILE A 53 17.50 -5.04 12.44
N GLY A 54 18.39 -4.07 12.65
CA GLY A 54 18.48 -2.89 11.78
C GLY A 54 17.16 -2.13 11.74
N ILE A 55 16.52 -2.06 10.57
CA ILE A 55 15.22 -1.41 10.36
C ILE A 55 14.02 -2.35 10.52
N LEU A 56 14.28 -3.65 10.80
CA LEU A 56 13.23 -4.64 10.99
C LEU A 56 12.87 -4.75 12.45
N GLU A 57 11.61 -4.62 12.76
CA GLU A 57 11.02 -4.92 14.06
C GLU A 57 10.13 -6.16 13.96
N ILE A 58 10.28 -7.07 14.92
CA ILE A 58 9.50 -8.30 15.00
C ILE A 58 8.71 -8.30 16.29
N TYR A 59 7.40 -8.51 16.15
CA TYR A 59 6.44 -8.46 17.24
C TYR A 59 5.82 -9.83 17.51
N GLY A 60 5.49 -10.06 18.79
CA GLY A 60 4.85 -11.29 19.26
C GLY A 60 5.82 -12.45 19.44
N GLU A 61 5.47 -13.39 20.32
CA GLU A 61 6.28 -14.57 20.59
C GLU A 61 6.39 -15.52 19.39
N ASP A 62 5.38 -15.50 18.53
CA ASP A 62 5.29 -16.28 17.29
C ASP A 62 6.09 -15.70 16.12
N GLU A 63 6.64 -14.50 16.26
CA GLU A 63 7.47 -13.78 15.28
C GLU A 63 6.81 -13.62 13.90
N ARG A 64 5.47 -13.62 13.84
CA ARG A 64 4.73 -13.52 12.58
C ARG A 64 4.51 -12.10 12.08
N LEU A 65 4.59 -11.12 12.99
CA LEU A 65 4.44 -9.71 12.66
C LEU A 65 5.82 -9.07 12.47
N CYS A 66 6.06 -8.60 11.26
CA CYS A 66 7.31 -7.99 10.85
C CYS A 66 7.03 -6.57 10.33
N PHE A 67 7.67 -5.57 10.92
CA PHE A 67 7.55 -4.17 10.52
C PHE A 67 8.88 -3.65 9.99
N ILE A 68 8.83 -2.89 8.91
CA ILE A 68 9.97 -2.14 8.38
C ILE A 68 9.56 -0.67 8.28
N GLU A 69 10.28 0.19 9.00
CA GLU A 69 10.16 1.63 8.87
C GLU A 69 10.99 2.12 7.70
N GLU A 70 10.36 2.27 6.54
CA GLU A 70 11.03 2.75 5.32
C GLU A 70 10.00 3.29 4.30
N ASP A 71 10.42 4.20 3.44
CA ASP A 71 9.64 4.56 2.25
C ASP A 71 9.46 3.31 1.38
N PHE A 72 8.23 3.01 1.03
CA PHE A 72 7.91 1.79 0.30
C PHE A 72 8.59 1.72 -1.08
N ARG A 73 8.82 2.85 -1.75
CA ARG A 73 9.56 2.90 -3.02
C ARG A 73 11.00 2.41 -2.85
N VAL A 74 11.64 2.79 -1.74
CA VAL A 74 13.01 2.33 -1.43
C VAL A 74 13.04 0.82 -1.25
N THR A 75 12.08 0.28 -0.50
CA THR A 75 11.95 -1.18 -0.32
C THR A 75 11.65 -1.88 -1.65
N LEU A 76 10.73 -1.35 -2.47
CA LEU A 76 10.40 -1.93 -3.78
C LEU A 76 11.63 -1.97 -4.70
N ASN A 77 12.39 -0.89 -4.76
CA ASN A 77 13.63 -0.83 -5.55
C ASN A 77 14.62 -1.92 -5.12
N LYS A 78 14.82 -2.08 -3.81
CA LYS A 78 15.68 -3.14 -3.26
C LYS A 78 15.15 -4.53 -3.60
N LEU A 79 13.84 -4.77 -3.47
CA LEU A 79 13.22 -6.04 -3.82
C LEU A 79 13.39 -6.40 -5.30
N VAL A 80 13.37 -5.41 -6.19
CA VAL A 80 13.54 -5.61 -7.64
C VAL A 80 14.99 -5.86 -8.02
N HIS A 81 15.92 -5.07 -7.47
CA HIS A 81 17.29 -5.03 -7.96
C HIS A 81 18.29 -5.80 -7.10
N LYS A 82 17.90 -6.25 -5.91
CA LYS A 82 18.77 -6.96 -4.98
C LYS A 82 18.18 -8.31 -4.59
N PRO A 83 18.47 -9.38 -5.34
CA PRO A 83 17.98 -10.72 -5.02
C PRO A 83 18.32 -11.12 -3.57
N GLY A 84 17.33 -11.58 -2.84
CA GLY A 84 17.52 -11.99 -1.44
C GLY A 84 17.64 -10.84 -0.43
N TYR A 85 17.31 -9.60 -0.81
CA TYR A 85 17.39 -8.42 0.06
C TYR A 85 16.81 -8.67 1.46
N LEU A 86 15.58 -9.16 1.56
CA LEU A 86 14.95 -9.41 2.86
C LEU A 86 15.73 -10.41 3.73
N LYS A 87 16.28 -11.45 3.12
CA LYS A 87 17.04 -12.48 3.84
C LYS A 87 18.46 -12.02 4.19
N ASN A 88 19.17 -11.47 3.21
CA ASN A 88 20.62 -11.21 3.35
C ASN A 88 20.91 -9.91 4.07
N ASP A 89 20.09 -8.88 3.85
CA ASP A 89 20.34 -7.54 4.40
C ASP A 89 19.47 -7.21 5.60
N ILE A 90 18.23 -7.71 5.59
CA ILE A 90 17.26 -7.44 6.66
C ILE A 90 17.23 -8.57 7.70
N GLY A 91 17.69 -9.77 7.35
CA GLY A 91 17.63 -10.93 8.22
C GLY A 91 16.26 -11.59 8.29
N LEU A 92 15.37 -11.28 7.36
CA LEU A 92 14.01 -11.80 7.29
C LEU A 92 13.90 -12.87 6.19
N ASP A 93 13.96 -14.14 6.59
CA ASP A 93 13.79 -15.27 5.66
C ASP A 93 12.31 -15.58 5.48
N ILE A 94 11.74 -15.03 4.43
CA ILE A 94 10.37 -15.27 4.01
C ILE A 94 10.34 -15.75 2.56
N GLY A 95 9.42 -16.65 2.27
CA GLY A 95 9.21 -17.11 0.91
C GLY A 95 8.59 -16.02 0.02
N LYS A 96 7.90 -16.47 -1.03
CA LYS A 96 7.16 -15.54 -1.90
C LYS A 96 5.96 -14.95 -1.17
N PHE A 97 5.69 -13.67 -1.44
CA PHE A 97 4.45 -13.04 -1.00
C PHE A 97 3.25 -13.70 -1.69
N THR A 98 2.28 -14.10 -0.89
CA THR A 98 1.03 -14.69 -1.38
C THR A 98 0.01 -13.60 -1.68
N ASP A 99 -0.27 -12.76 -0.69
CA ASP A 99 -1.24 -11.69 -0.80
C ASP A 99 -0.55 -10.34 -0.53
N VAL A 100 -0.84 -9.36 -1.34
CA VAL A 100 -0.28 -8.01 -1.22
C VAL A 100 -1.39 -7.00 -1.12
N TYR A 101 -1.31 -6.14 -0.12
CA TYR A 101 -2.26 -5.06 0.15
C TYR A 101 -1.51 -3.73 0.03
N HIS A 102 -1.84 -2.96 -0.98
CA HIS A 102 -1.16 -1.71 -1.26
C HIS A 102 -1.97 -0.53 -0.76
N PHE A 103 -1.61 -0.02 0.43
CA PHE A 103 -2.27 1.12 1.07
C PHE A 103 -1.35 2.34 1.22
N ALA A 104 -0.07 2.22 0.87
CA ALA A 104 0.81 3.37 0.82
C ALA A 104 0.38 4.29 -0.31
N ALA A 105 0.03 5.51 0.04
CA ALA A 105 -0.43 6.53 -0.90
C ALA A 105 -0.23 7.91 -0.29
N ILE A 106 -0.02 8.90 -1.14
CA ILE A 106 -0.06 10.30 -0.73
C ILE A 106 -1.50 10.77 -0.88
N VAL A 107 -2.23 10.75 0.23
CA VAL A 107 -3.67 11.07 0.25
C VAL A 107 -3.88 12.43 0.88
N GLY A 108 -4.56 13.31 0.17
CA GLY A 108 -4.96 14.63 0.66
C GLY A 108 -6.41 14.93 0.33
N GLY A 109 -6.98 15.89 1.06
CA GLY A 109 -8.28 16.46 0.72
C GLY A 109 -8.20 17.37 -0.50
N ARG A 110 -9.35 17.91 -0.92
CA ARG A 110 -9.49 18.77 -2.11
C ARG A 110 -8.46 19.92 -2.15
N ALA A 111 -8.19 20.54 -1.00
CA ALA A 111 -7.20 21.62 -0.92
C ALA A 111 -5.79 21.20 -1.33
N MET A 112 -5.39 19.96 -1.04
CA MET A 112 -4.10 19.41 -1.46
C MET A 112 -4.11 19.08 -2.96
N ILE A 113 -5.17 18.47 -3.45
CA ILE A 113 -5.30 18.10 -4.87
C ILE A 113 -5.24 19.35 -5.77
N ASP A 114 -5.89 20.43 -5.35
CA ASP A 114 -5.94 21.68 -6.10
C ASP A 114 -4.69 22.56 -5.87
N GLY A 115 -4.08 22.50 -4.68
CA GLY A 115 -3.00 23.39 -4.27
C GLY A 115 -1.58 22.86 -4.47
N ASP A 116 -1.38 21.54 -4.46
CA ASP A 116 -0.06 20.92 -4.63
C ASP A 116 -0.12 19.69 -5.57
N PRO A 117 -0.29 19.91 -6.87
CA PRO A 117 -0.40 18.83 -7.83
C PRO A 117 0.88 17.98 -7.94
N ILE A 118 2.05 18.50 -7.53
CA ILE A 118 3.31 17.76 -7.55
C ILE A 118 3.29 16.67 -6.48
N GLN A 119 2.85 16.99 -5.27
CA GLN A 119 2.71 15.98 -4.20
C GLN A 119 1.73 14.89 -4.60
N VAL A 120 0.64 15.26 -5.25
CA VAL A 120 -0.33 14.29 -5.79
C VAL A 120 0.29 13.43 -6.88
N ALA A 121 1.11 14.00 -7.76
CA ALA A 121 1.80 13.26 -8.82
C ALA A 121 2.84 12.27 -8.26
N LEU A 122 3.43 12.53 -7.09
CA LEU A 122 4.31 11.57 -6.41
C LEU A 122 3.58 10.25 -6.05
N ASP A 123 2.28 10.30 -5.85
CA ASP A 123 1.48 9.09 -5.63
C ASP A 123 1.58 8.12 -6.82
N LEU A 124 1.55 8.65 -8.05
CA LEU A 124 1.76 7.84 -9.26
C LEU A 124 3.12 7.13 -9.25
N SER A 125 4.17 7.73 -8.70
CA SER A 125 5.48 7.07 -8.61
C SER A 125 5.46 5.86 -7.69
N ILE A 126 4.72 5.93 -6.58
CA ILE A 126 4.56 4.81 -5.65
C ILE A 126 3.83 3.67 -6.35
N ASP A 127 2.72 3.98 -7.01
CA ASP A 127 1.88 3.01 -7.71
C ASP A 127 2.63 2.38 -8.89
N ALA A 128 3.36 3.17 -9.69
CA ALA A 128 4.13 2.70 -10.83
C ALA A 128 5.24 1.73 -10.40
N GLU A 129 6.01 2.05 -9.37
CA GLU A 129 7.05 1.16 -8.84
C GLU A 129 6.44 -0.11 -8.24
N PHE A 130 5.29 0.01 -7.58
CA PHE A 130 4.56 -1.14 -7.04
C PHE A 130 4.13 -2.09 -8.15
N PHE A 131 3.46 -1.62 -9.19
CA PHE A 131 3.02 -2.47 -10.30
C PHE A 131 4.19 -3.03 -11.11
N PHE A 132 5.29 -2.27 -11.23
CA PHE A 132 6.51 -2.78 -11.82
C PHE A 132 7.06 -3.98 -11.02
N TRP A 133 7.10 -3.89 -9.71
CA TRP A 133 7.48 -5.00 -8.84
C TRP A 133 6.50 -6.17 -8.96
N VAL A 134 5.18 -5.94 -8.91
CA VAL A 134 4.14 -6.95 -9.05
C VAL A 134 4.30 -7.73 -10.35
N SER A 135 4.59 -7.06 -11.47
CA SER A 135 4.76 -7.70 -12.77
C SER A 135 5.90 -8.72 -12.81
N ARG A 136 6.91 -8.55 -11.97
CA ARG A 136 8.10 -9.42 -11.87
C ARG A 136 7.94 -10.51 -10.82
N HIS A 137 7.41 -10.17 -9.66
CA HIS A 137 7.32 -11.08 -8.51
C HIS A 137 6.06 -11.95 -8.51
N LYS A 138 5.02 -11.52 -9.23
CA LYS A 138 3.77 -12.25 -9.47
C LYS A 138 3.19 -12.86 -8.19
N PRO A 139 2.83 -12.04 -7.18
CA PRO A 139 2.08 -12.53 -6.02
C PRO A 139 0.75 -13.15 -6.49
N GLN A 140 0.16 -14.03 -5.69
CA GLN A 140 -1.08 -14.70 -6.09
C GLN A 140 -2.25 -13.72 -6.14
N ARG A 141 -2.30 -12.77 -5.20
CA ARG A 141 -3.36 -11.77 -5.12
C ARG A 141 -2.79 -10.41 -4.76
N VAL A 142 -3.34 -9.39 -5.39
CA VAL A 142 -3.06 -7.99 -5.10
C VAL A 142 -4.37 -7.28 -4.83
N LEU A 143 -4.42 -6.55 -3.74
CA LEU A 143 -5.48 -5.59 -3.46
C LEU A 143 -4.89 -4.18 -3.58
N TYR A 144 -5.43 -3.42 -4.51
CA TYR A 144 -5.09 -2.03 -4.78
C TYR A 144 -6.36 -1.17 -4.71
N PRO A 145 -6.49 -0.28 -3.73
CA PRO A 145 -7.61 0.65 -3.68
C PRO A 145 -7.45 1.73 -4.74
N SER A 146 -8.36 1.78 -5.70
CA SER A 146 -8.50 2.89 -6.60
C SER A 146 -9.36 4.00 -5.94
N SER A 147 -9.95 4.89 -6.71
CA SER A 147 -10.72 6.03 -6.22
C SER A 147 -11.89 6.33 -7.15
N SER A 148 -12.96 6.91 -6.59
CA SER A 148 -14.02 7.50 -7.40
C SER A 148 -13.52 8.64 -8.30
N ALA A 149 -12.39 9.26 -7.97
CA ALA A 149 -11.75 10.29 -8.80
C ALA A 149 -11.27 9.76 -10.17
N ALA A 150 -11.11 8.44 -10.33
CA ALA A 150 -10.77 7.82 -11.61
C ALA A 150 -11.93 7.86 -12.63
N TYR A 151 -13.17 7.97 -12.17
CA TYR A 151 -14.31 8.05 -13.07
C TYR A 151 -14.41 9.41 -13.78
N PRO A 152 -15.02 9.46 -14.97
CA PRO A 152 -15.21 10.71 -15.70
C PRO A 152 -15.91 11.79 -14.86
N VAL A 153 -15.35 12.99 -14.82
CA VAL A 153 -15.91 14.13 -14.06
C VAL A 153 -17.33 14.47 -14.55
N SER A 154 -17.61 14.28 -15.83
CA SER A 154 -18.94 14.51 -16.43
C SER A 154 -20.06 13.67 -15.79
N LEU A 155 -19.72 12.53 -15.18
CA LEU A 155 -20.67 11.67 -14.46
C LEU A 155 -20.85 12.08 -12.99
N GLN A 156 -19.99 12.96 -12.46
CA GLN A 156 -19.92 13.33 -11.05
C GLN A 156 -20.41 14.76 -10.79
N THR A 157 -21.42 15.22 -11.50
CA THR A 157 -21.97 16.57 -11.35
C THR A 157 -23.06 16.61 -10.28
N ARG A 158 -23.26 17.79 -9.65
CA ARG A 158 -24.35 17.99 -8.67
C ARG A 158 -25.76 17.73 -9.24
N ALA A 159 -25.91 17.85 -10.55
CA ALA A 159 -27.17 17.61 -11.23
C ALA A 159 -27.45 16.11 -11.48
N ASN A 160 -26.43 15.28 -11.44
CA ASN A 160 -26.53 13.85 -11.74
C ASN A 160 -26.22 13.02 -10.51
N THR A 161 -27.25 12.56 -9.82
CA THR A 161 -27.10 11.56 -8.75
C THR A 161 -27.19 10.17 -9.37
N ILE A 162 -26.11 9.71 -10.00
CA ILE A 162 -26.03 8.37 -10.57
C ILE A 162 -25.11 7.48 -9.73
N GLN A 163 -25.42 6.20 -9.70
CA GLN A 163 -24.52 5.21 -9.12
C GLN A 163 -23.46 4.87 -10.17
N LEU A 164 -22.20 5.24 -9.89
CA LEU A 164 -21.06 4.90 -10.74
C LEU A 164 -20.84 3.37 -10.79
N LYS A 165 -20.53 2.86 -11.97
CA LYS A 165 -20.20 1.44 -12.21
C LYS A 165 -18.85 1.36 -12.88
N GLU A 166 -18.13 0.26 -12.69
CA GLU A 166 -16.82 0.04 -13.34
C GLU A 166 -16.90 0.14 -14.87
N SER A 167 -18.03 -0.27 -15.46
CA SER A 167 -18.30 -0.12 -16.90
C SER A 167 -18.40 1.32 -17.40
N ASP A 168 -18.50 2.30 -16.51
CA ASP A 168 -18.53 3.72 -16.86
C ASP A 168 -17.12 4.25 -17.20
N ILE A 169 -16.08 3.46 -16.93
CA ILE A 169 -14.71 3.70 -17.39
C ILE A 169 -14.53 2.92 -18.70
N ASP A 170 -14.68 3.60 -19.82
CA ASP A 170 -14.40 3.04 -21.14
C ASP A 170 -12.98 3.36 -21.55
N PHE A 171 -12.12 2.33 -21.62
CA PHE A 171 -10.71 2.50 -21.98
C PHE A 171 -10.49 2.95 -23.44
N ASN A 172 -11.49 2.87 -24.30
CA ASN A 172 -11.44 3.46 -25.63
C ASN A 172 -11.83 4.94 -25.63
N ASN A 173 -12.57 5.38 -24.59
CA ASN A 173 -13.01 6.75 -24.42
C ASN A 173 -13.12 7.06 -22.92
N MET A 174 -11.99 7.08 -22.24
CA MET A 174 -11.90 7.13 -20.77
C MET A 174 -12.57 8.36 -20.15
N GLY A 175 -12.85 9.38 -20.91
CA GLY A 175 -13.30 10.66 -20.38
C GLY A 175 -12.18 11.37 -19.60
N GLN A 176 -12.55 12.35 -18.81
CA GLN A 176 -11.60 13.13 -18.00
C GLN A 176 -11.74 12.75 -16.52
N PRO A 177 -10.74 12.06 -15.93
CA PRO A 177 -10.67 11.85 -14.49
C PRO A 177 -10.52 13.16 -13.71
N ASP A 178 -10.79 13.12 -12.40
CA ASP A 178 -10.70 14.31 -11.54
C ASP A 178 -9.25 14.72 -11.31
N MET A 179 -8.80 15.70 -12.10
CA MET A 179 -7.47 16.32 -12.01
C MET A 179 -6.31 15.31 -11.96
N THR A 180 -5.16 15.69 -11.41
CA THR A 180 -3.98 14.84 -11.28
C THR A 180 -4.27 13.56 -10.51
N TYR A 181 -4.99 13.65 -9.39
CA TYR A 181 -5.30 12.49 -8.55
C TYR A 181 -6.13 11.42 -9.26
N GLY A 182 -7.13 11.83 -10.03
CA GLY A 182 -7.93 10.89 -10.82
C GLY A 182 -7.07 10.10 -11.81
N TRP A 183 -6.13 10.76 -12.46
CA TRP A 183 -5.18 10.11 -13.36
C TRP A 183 -4.24 9.14 -12.67
N THR A 184 -3.81 9.41 -11.42
CA THR A 184 -2.94 8.47 -10.68
C THR A 184 -3.68 7.20 -10.28
N LYS A 185 -5.01 7.21 -10.23
CA LYS A 185 -5.83 6.08 -9.75
C LYS A 185 -6.60 5.34 -10.85
N LEU A 186 -6.48 5.82 -12.10
CA LEU A 186 -7.04 5.16 -13.27
C LEU A 186 -6.16 3.99 -13.74
#